data_5141bfa560b3a801ed5e90d81c0e87e1
#
_entry.id   5141bfa560b3a801ed5e90d81c0e87e1
#
_cell.length_a   1.000
_cell.length_b   1.000
_cell.length_c   1.000
_cell.angle_alpha   90.00
_cell.angle_beta   90.00
_cell.angle_gamma   90.00
#
_symmetry.space_group_name_H-M   'P 1'
#
loop_
_entity.id
_entity.type
_entity.pdbx_description
1 polymer ?
#
loop_
_entity_poly.entity_id
_entity_poly.type
_entity_poly.pdbx_seq_one_letter_code
_entity_poly.pdbx_strand_id
1 'polypeptide(L)'
;MAITATAIDIPAPGGAINAHLYAPDHAPEAAPAILVLMDAPGVRPALHGMAARLAASGYRALLPNLYWRRLREVGFDRAAFSRDGDPERERIFTLARGYGHAEFRTDLPAMLDALGVTEARPAGALGYCMSGRFALQALAEAPGRVAAAASFYGTRMVTEAADSPHLWLPGLARGEAYLCFAEHDPYVPAGVPETVASAMARSRLAHRIEHYRGTHHGFAQPDSGGFDPVAAERHWAALLGLFARLPR
;
A
#
# COMPACT_ATOMS: atom_id res chain seq x y z
N MET A 1 -11.93 18.27 -8.30
CA MET A 1 -13.18 17.88 -7.58
C MET A 1 -12.98 18.22 -6.12
N ALA A 2 -13.97 18.79 -5.46
CA ALA A 2 -13.91 19.04 -4.01
C ALA A 2 -13.96 17.71 -3.26
N ILE A 3 -13.25 17.62 -2.15
CA ILE A 3 -13.07 16.39 -1.37
C ILE A 3 -13.25 16.68 0.13
N THR A 4 -13.75 15.68 0.85
CA THR A 4 -13.79 15.66 2.32
C THR A 4 -12.66 14.77 2.85
N ALA A 5 -12.04 15.18 3.95
CA ALA A 5 -11.06 14.39 4.70
C ALA A 5 -11.52 14.28 6.16
N THR A 6 -11.71 13.08 6.65
CA THR A 6 -12.23 12.79 7.98
C THR A 6 -11.29 11.87 8.74
N ALA A 7 -10.88 12.25 9.95
CA ALA A 7 -10.20 11.36 10.87
C ALA A 7 -11.22 10.41 11.51
N ILE A 8 -10.93 9.13 11.54
CA ILE A 8 -11.80 8.09 12.10
C ILE A 8 -11.01 7.13 12.97
N ASP A 9 -11.67 6.53 13.95
CA ASP A 9 -11.17 5.42 14.73
C ASP A 9 -11.97 4.17 14.37
N ILE A 10 -11.30 3.15 13.83
CA ILE A 10 -11.90 1.92 13.35
C ILE A 10 -11.77 0.88 14.46
N PRO A 11 -12.88 0.38 15.04
CA PRO A 11 -12.82 -0.71 16.02
C PRO A 11 -12.11 -1.94 15.45
N ALA A 12 -11.12 -2.44 16.18
CA ALA A 12 -10.33 -3.62 15.78
C ALA A 12 -9.95 -4.45 17.01
N PRO A 13 -9.60 -5.73 16.85
CA PRO A 13 -9.17 -6.56 17.96
C PRO A 13 -7.99 -5.95 18.74
N GLY A 14 -8.24 -5.62 20.01
CA GLY A 14 -7.25 -5.00 20.90
C GLY A 14 -7.28 -3.47 20.94
N GLY A 15 -8.27 -2.80 20.30
CA GLY A 15 -8.42 -1.35 20.36
C GLY A 15 -9.06 -0.73 19.13
N ALA A 16 -8.50 0.37 18.64
CA ALA A 16 -9.00 1.05 17.45
C ALA A 16 -7.86 1.51 16.54
N ILE A 17 -7.98 1.26 15.24
CA ILE A 17 -7.08 1.75 14.21
C ILE A 17 -7.44 3.20 13.92
N ASN A 18 -6.56 4.14 14.24
CA ASN A 18 -6.75 5.51 13.78
C ASN A 18 -6.40 5.60 12.29
N ALA A 19 -7.28 6.26 11.55
CA ALA A 19 -7.20 6.35 10.10
C ALA A 19 -7.75 7.68 9.58
N HIS A 20 -7.48 7.96 8.31
CA HIS A 20 -8.07 9.09 7.61
C HIS A 20 -8.84 8.57 6.38
N LEU A 21 -10.11 8.96 6.27
CA LEU A 21 -10.95 8.67 5.13
C LEU A 21 -11.06 9.91 4.25
N TYR A 22 -10.72 9.76 2.99
CA TYR A 22 -10.85 10.78 1.95
C TYR A 22 -11.94 10.35 0.97
N ALA A 23 -12.81 11.26 0.61
CA ALA A 23 -13.90 10.97 -0.34
C ALA A 23 -14.20 12.20 -1.23
N PRO A 24 -14.71 12.00 -2.45
CA PRO A 24 -15.29 13.09 -3.22
C PRO A 24 -16.55 13.61 -2.52
N ASP A 25 -16.79 14.93 -2.54
CA ASP A 25 -17.96 15.52 -1.88
C ASP A 25 -19.29 15.09 -2.52
N HIS A 26 -19.25 14.69 -3.78
CA HIS A 26 -20.44 14.22 -4.51
C HIS A 26 -20.51 12.70 -4.52
N ALA A 27 -21.61 12.14 -4.04
CA ALA A 27 -21.91 10.71 -4.01
C ALA A 27 -20.77 9.84 -3.41
N PRO A 28 -20.25 10.18 -2.22
CA PRO A 28 -19.09 9.48 -1.66
C PRO A 28 -19.32 7.99 -1.49
N GLU A 29 -20.55 7.58 -1.18
CA GLU A 29 -20.92 6.17 -0.99
C GLU A 29 -20.85 5.33 -2.28
N ALA A 30 -21.01 5.97 -3.45
CA ALA A 30 -20.94 5.30 -4.75
C ALA A 30 -19.50 5.21 -5.28
N ALA A 31 -18.57 6.01 -4.76
CA ALA A 31 -17.19 6.02 -5.21
C ALA A 31 -16.48 4.69 -4.90
N PRO A 32 -15.72 4.10 -5.85
CA PRO A 32 -14.93 2.92 -5.60
C PRO A 32 -13.92 3.14 -4.46
N ALA A 33 -13.71 2.11 -3.65
CA ALA A 33 -12.91 2.20 -2.43
C ALA A 33 -11.45 1.78 -2.66
N ILE A 34 -10.52 2.51 -2.08
CA ILE A 34 -9.08 2.19 -2.10
C ILE A 34 -8.53 2.16 -0.67
N LEU A 35 -7.92 1.05 -0.30
CA LEU A 35 -7.13 0.93 0.92
C LEU A 35 -5.70 1.39 0.61
N VAL A 36 -5.29 2.54 1.16
CA VAL A 36 -3.96 3.13 0.97
C VAL A 36 -3.07 2.77 2.15
N LEU A 37 -2.11 1.90 1.94
CA LEU A 37 -1.24 1.40 2.98
C LEU A 37 0.05 2.22 3.05
N MET A 38 0.36 2.72 4.25
CA MET A 38 1.51 3.56 4.50
C MET A 38 2.84 2.82 4.32
N ASP A 39 3.90 3.53 3.98
CA ASP A 39 5.28 3.06 4.03
C ASP A 39 5.86 3.11 5.47
N ALA A 40 7.12 2.71 5.65
CA ALA A 40 7.74 2.65 6.97
C ALA A 40 7.76 3.98 7.75
N PRO A 41 7.98 5.16 7.14
CA PRO A 41 7.85 6.43 7.85
C PRO A 41 6.45 6.77 8.36
N GLY A 42 5.43 6.00 7.98
CA GLY A 42 4.10 6.14 8.54
C GLY A 42 3.22 7.22 7.89
N VAL A 43 2.06 7.45 8.51
CA VAL A 43 1.09 8.44 8.05
C VAL A 43 1.69 9.84 8.22
N ARG A 44 1.72 10.61 7.13
CA ARG A 44 2.37 11.93 7.07
C ARG A 44 1.84 12.77 5.89
N PRO A 45 2.17 14.08 5.79
CA PRO A 45 1.62 14.97 4.75
C PRO A 45 1.70 14.43 3.32
N ALA A 46 2.79 13.76 2.93
CA ALA A 46 2.92 13.18 1.60
C ALA A 46 1.84 12.13 1.32
N LEU A 47 1.59 11.20 2.26
CA LEU A 47 0.56 10.19 2.11
C LEU A 47 -0.86 10.77 2.18
N HIS A 48 -1.08 11.80 3.01
CA HIS A 48 -2.32 12.58 3.00
C HIS A 48 -2.58 13.19 1.63
N GLY A 49 -1.57 13.80 1.01
CA GLY A 49 -1.66 14.32 -0.36
C GLY A 49 -1.99 13.26 -1.41
N MET A 50 -1.40 12.07 -1.28
CA MET A 50 -1.68 10.94 -2.20
C MET A 50 -3.12 10.42 -2.03
N ALA A 51 -3.61 10.26 -0.81
CA ALA A 51 -4.99 9.87 -0.54
C ALA A 51 -5.99 10.93 -1.03
N ALA A 52 -5.68 12.22 -0.82
CA ALA A 52 -6.46 13.34 -1.35
C ALA A 52 -6.51 13.34 -2.88
N ARG A 53 -5.40 13.02 -3.57
CA ARG A 53 -5.36 12.91 -5.03
C ARG A 53 -6.25 11.77 -5.54
N LEU A 54 -6.29 10.62 -4.85
CA LEU A 54 -7.23 9.54 -5.17
C LEU A 54 -8.69 10.01 -5.01
N ALA A 55 -9.01 10.71 -3.92
CA ALA A 55 -10.35 11.24 -3.72
C ALA A 55 -10.74 12.27 -4.79
N ALA A 56 -9.84 13.18 -5.16
CA ALA A 56 -10.03 14.11 -6.27
C ALA A 56 -10.19 13.41 -7.63
N SER A 57 -9.69 12.17 -7.75
CA SER A 57 -9.88 11.30 -8.93
C SER A 57 -11.14 10.44 -8.86
N GLY A 58 -12.00 10.64 -7.85
CA GLY A 58 -13.30 9.98 -7.72
C GLY A 58 -13.32 8.69 -6.92
N TYR A 59 -12.33 8.44 -6.08
CA TYR A 59 -12.26 7.27 -5.20
C TYR A 59 -12.51 7.63 -3.73
N ARG A 60 -12.98 6.69 -2.93
CA ARG A 60 -12.86 6.77 -1.47
C ARG A 60 -11.52 6.14 -1.09
N ALA A 61 -10.69 6.86 -0.35
CA ALA A 61 -9.37 6.40 0.04
C ALA A 61 -9.25 6.34 1.56
N LEU A 62 -9.00 5.17 2.12
CA LEU A 62 -8.72 4.97 3.54
C LEU A 62 -7.22 4.86 3.75
N LEU A 63 -6.68 5.73 4.59
CA LEU A 63 -5.27 5.73 5.00
C LEU A 63 -5.18 5.37 6.49
N PRO A 64 -5.01 4.07 6.84
CA PRO A 64 -4.89 3.63 8.22
C PRO A 64 -3.46 3.78 8.73
N ASN A 65 -3.33 4.03 10.04
CA ASN A 65 -2.08 3.90 10.76
C ASN A 65 -1.82 2.42 11.09
N LEU A 66 -0.88 1.77 10.40
CA LEU A 66 -0.54 0.37 10.66
C LEU A 66 0.21 0.18 11.99
N TYR A 67 0.71 1.25 12.60
CA TYR A 67 1.40 1.18 13.89
C TYR A 67 0.48 1.45 15.09
N TRP A 68 -0.82 1.54 14.90
CA TRP A 68 -1.80 1.98 15.89
C TRP A 68 -1.72 1.28 17.26
N ARG A 69 -1.29 0.02 17.30
CA ARG A 69 -1.08 -0.71 18.56
C ARG A 69 0.10 -0.21 19.38
N ARG A 70 0.98 0.56 18.77
CA ARG A 70 2.23 1.07 19.37
C ARG A 70 2.27 2.59 19.44
N LEU A 71 1.78 3.25 18.40
CA LEU A 71 1.79 4.71 18.28
C LEU A 71 0.53 5.19 17.57
N ARG A 72 -0.22 6.07 18.24
CA ARG A 72 -1.37 6.73 17.61
C ARG A 72 -0.94 7.80 16.60
N GLU A 73 0.09 8.57 16.94
CA GLU A 73 0.65 9.60 16.06
C GLU A 73 2.03 9.15 15.56
N VAL A 74 2.17 9.07 14.26
CA VAL A 74 3.42 8.68 13.60
C VAL A 74 4.04 9.91 12.97
N GLY A 75 4.68 10.74 13.79
CA GLY A 75 5.41 11.91 13.33
C GLY A 75 6.90 11.61 13.21
N PHE A 76 7.36 11.17 12.05
CA PHE A 76 8.77 10.94 11.81
C PHE A 76 9.40 12.03 10.95
N ASP A 77 10.59 12.49 11.34
CA ASP A 77 11.43 13.30 10.48
C ASP A 77 11.94 12.43 9.30
N ARG A 78 11.45 12.75 8.11
CA ARG A 78 11.86 12.04 6.90
C ARG A 78 13.37 12.18 6.61
N ALA A 79 13.98 13.30 6.99
CA ALA A 79 15.43 13.51 6.82
C ALA A 79 16.25 12.55 7.67
N ALA A 80 15.74 12.15 8.84
CA ALA A 80 16.38 11.15 9.70
C ALA A 80 16.50 9.79 9.02
N PHE A 81 15.56 9.45 8.14
CA PHE A 81 15.55 8.17 7.42
C PHE A 81 16.77 8.01 6.49
N SER A 82 17.32 9.10 6.00
CA SER A 82 18.48 9.10 5.09
C SER A 82 19.83 9.08 5.81
N ARG A 83 19.84 9.20 7.15
CA ARG A 83 21.06 9.22 7.96
C ARG A 83 21.31 7.86 8.61
N ASP A 84 22.43 7.22 8.25
CA ASP A 84 22.84 5.98 8.89
C ASP A 84 23.15 6.20 10.38
N GLY A 85 22.67 5.29 11.24
CA GLY A 85 22.85 5.37 12.69
C GLY A 85 21.97 6.41 13.39
N ASP A 86 21.07 7.09 12.69
CA ASP A 86 20.12 8.01 13.31
C ASP A 86 19.12 7.22 14.18
N PRO A 87 18.95 7.57 15.47
CA PRO A 87 18.03 6.87 16.36
C PRO A 87 16.58 6.84 15.86
N GLU A 88 16.15 7.90 15.17
CA GLU A 88 14.81 7.97 14.59
C GLU A 88 14.64 6.97 13.44
N ARG A 89 15.66 6.78 12.61
CA ARG A 89 15.69 5.74 11.58
C ARG A 89 15.53 4.34 12.18
N GLU A 90 16.28 4.03 13.25
CA GLU A 90 16.19 2.74 13.94
C GLU A 90 14.82 2.54 14.59
N ARG A 91 14.21 3.60 15.13
CA ARG A 91 12.85 3.57 15.67
C ARG A 91 11.83 3.23 14.58
N ILE A 92 11.93 3.85 13.41
CA ILE A 92 11.07 3.57 12.23
C ILE A 92 11.19 2.10 11.82
N PHE A 93 12.43 1.60 11.66
CA PHE A 93 12.64 0.21 11.27
C PHE A 93 12.14 -0.78 12.33
N THR A 94 12.25 -0.44 13.60
CA THR A 94 11.73 -1.26 14.70
C THR A 94 10.22 -1.38 14.64
N LEU A 95 9.51 -0.27 14.38
CA LEU A 95 8.06 -0.29 14.18
C LEU A 95 7.68 -1.08 12.93
N ALA A 96 8.39 -0.88 11.81
CA ALA A 96 8.14 -1.59 10.56
C ALA A 96 8.38 -3.11 10.66
N ARG A 97 9.41 -3.52 11.40
CA ARG A 97 9.66 -4.94 11.70
C ARG A 97 8.60 -5.56 12.60
N GLY A 98 8.02 -4.75 13.48
CA GLY A 98 7.00 -5.19 14.42
C GLY A 98 5.58 -5.24 13.85
N TYR A 99 5.37 -4.91 12.57
CA TYR A 99 4.10 -5.07 11.86
C TYR A 99 4.28 -6.04 10.70
N GLY A 100 3.74 -7.23 10.83
CA GLY A 100 3.91 -8.33 9.90
C GLY A 100 2.62 -8.80 9.25
N HIS A 101 2.69 -9.94 8.58
CA HIS A 101 1.56 -10.55 7.88
C HIS A 101 0.42 -10.94 8.84
N ALA A 102 0.74 -11.35 10.07
CA ALA A 102 -0.25 -11.75 11.07
C ALA A 102 -1.07 -10.55 11.58
N GLU A 103 -0.40 -9.43 11.91
CA GLU A 103 -1.07 -8.20 12.32
C GLU A 103 -1.96 -7.67 11.18
N PHE A 104 -1.44 -7.64 9.96
CA PHE A 104 -2.20 -7.19 8.81
C PHE A 104 -3.45 -8.04 8.56
N ARG A 105 -3.33 -9.38 8.65
CA ARG A 105 -4.47 -10.30 8.54
C ARG A 105 -5.55 -10.01 9.56
N THR A 106 -5.14 -9.68 10.80
CA THR A 106 -6.06 -9.35 11.89
C THR A 106 -6.77 -8.01 11.65
N ASP A 107 -6.07 -7.02 11.08
CA ASP A 107 -6.57 -5.66 10.89
C ASP A 107 -7.39 -5.49 9.60
N LEU A 108 -7.09 -6.27 8.57
CA LEU A 108 -7.69 -6.12 7.23
C LEU A 108 -9.23 -6.12 7.22
N PRO A 109 -9.93 -7.04 7.92
CA PRO A 109 -11.39 -7.03 7.92
C PRO A 109 -11.97 -5.71 8.41
N ALA A 110 -11.47 -5.18 9.52
CA ALA A 110 -11.95 -3.90 10.08
C ALA A 110 -11.71 -2.72 9.12
N MET A 111 -10.58 -2.67 8.44
CA MET A 111 -10.28 -1.64 7.44
C MET A 111 -11.22 -1.72 6.23
N LEU A 112 -11.53 -2.94 5.76
CA LEU A 112 -12.46 -3.14 4.64
C LEU A 112 -13.91 -2.83 5.05
N ASP A 113 -14.31 -3.13 6.29
CA ASP A 113 -15.63 -2.80 6.83
C ASP A 113 -15.81 -1.27 6.93
N ALA A 114 -14.78 -0.56 7.42
CA ALA A 114 -14.78 0.91 7.48
C ALA A 114 -14.89 1.58 6.10
N LEU A 115 -14.41 0.92 5.05
CA LEU A 115 -14.60 1.33 3.66
C LEU A 115 -15.99 0.94 3.09
N GLY A 116 -16.82 0.21 3.82
CA GLY A 116 -18.09 -0.29 3.30
C GLY A 116 -17.93 -1.25 2.12
N VAL A 117 -16.83 -2.01 2.09
CA VAL A 117 -16.48 -2.91 1.00
C VAL A 117 -17.29 -4.20 1.09
N THR A 118 -17.82 -4.62 -0.04
CA THR A 118 -18.58 -5.89 -0.20
C THR A 118 -18.07 -6.65 -1.42
N GLU A 119 -18.52 -7.88 -1.63
CA GLU A 119 -18.20 -8.64 -2.84
C GLU A 119 -18.77 -8.00 -4.12
N ALA A 120 -19.90 -7.32 -4.01
CA ALA A 120 -20.50 -6.59 -5.13
C ALA A 120 -19.77 -5.28 -5.45
N ARG A 121 -19.10 -4.69 -4.46
CA ARG A 121 -18.31 -3.46 -4.57
C ARG A 121 -16.95 -3.65 -3.87
N PRO A 122 -16.05 -4.42 -4.49
CA PRO A 122 -14.72 -4.67 -3.93
C PRO A 122 -13.83 -3.45 -4.00
N ALA A 123 -12.84 -3.41 -3.11
CA ALA A 123 -11.83 -2.35 -3.07
C ALA A 123 -10.62 -2.64 -3.95
N GLY A 124 -9.84 -1.59 -4.21
CA GLY A 124 -8.42 -1.69 -4.53
C GLY A 124 -7.55 -1.59 -3.27
N ALA A 125 -6.38 -2.19 -3.30
CA ALA A 125 -5.35 -2.03 -2.28
C ALA A 125 -4.08 -1.43 -2.89
N LEU A 126 -3.50 -0.43 -2.23
CA LEU A 126 -2.29 0.27 -2.67
C LEU A 126 -1.26 0.24 -1.56
N GLY A 127 -0.07 -0.26 -1.84
CA GLY A 127 1.02 -0.31 -0.88
C GLY A 127 2.34 0.18 -1.44
N TYR A 128 3.10 0.84 -0.58
CA TYR A 128 4.43 1.38 -0.87
C TYR A 128 5.47 0.79 0.08
N CYS A 129 6.68 0.53 -0.40
CA CYS A 129 7.78 0.10 0.44
C CYS A 129 7.38 -1.15 1.28
N MET A 130 7.40 -1.06 2.60
CA MET A 130 7.04 -2.18 3.49
C MET A 130 5.63 -2.72 3.24
N SER A 131 4.70 -1.89 2.79
CA SER A 131 3.30 -2.28 2.62
C SER A 131 2.95 -2.76 1.20
N GLY A 132 3.89 -2.72 0.27
CA GLY A 132 3.69 -3.32 -1.05
C GLY A 132 3.28 -4.80 -0.97
N ARG A 133 3.87 -5.55 -0.04
CA ARG A 133 3.49 -6.95 0.23
C ARG A 133 2.09 -7.07 0.85
N PHE A 134 1.67 -6.10 1.66
CA PHE A 134 0.34 -6.13 2.29
C PHE A 134 -0.78 -5.81 1.30
N ALA A 135 -0.52 -4.99 0.28
CA ALA A 135 -1.50 -4.80 -0.79
C ALA A 135 -1.79 -6.12 -1.51
N LEU A 136 -0.76 -6.92 -1.81
CA LEU A 136 -0.93 -8.25 -2.40
C LEU A 136 -1.57 -9.24 -1.42
N GLN A 137 -1.24 -9.15 -0.13
CA GLN A 137 -1.87 -9.96 0.90
C GLN A 137 -3.36 -9.65 1.03
N ALA A 138 -3.78 -8.39 0.93
CA ALA A 138 -5.20 -8.03 0.93
C ALA A 138 -5.97 -8.75 -0.20
N LEU A 139 -5.36 -8.84 -1.38
CA LEU A 139 -5.93 -9.59 -2.50
C LEU A 139 -5.99 -11.10 -2.23
N ALA A 140 -4.99 -11.66 -1.54
CA ALA A 140 -4.93 -13.08 -1.18
C ALA A 140 -5.93 -13.47 -0.08
N GLU A 141 -6.06 -12.63 0.95
CA GLU A 141 -6.84 -12.91 2.16
C GLU A 141 -8.33 -12.54 2.02
N ALA A 142 -8.65 -11.60 1.12
CA ALA A 142 -10.01 -11.12 0.88
C ALA A 142 -10.38 -11.11 -0.62
N PRO A 143 -10.29 -12.26 -1.34
CA PRO A 143 -10.39 -12.29 -2.80
C PRO A 143 -11.77 -11.92 -3.36
N GLY A 144 -12.82 -11.87 -2.53
CA GLY A 144 -14.15 -11.36 -2.89
C GLY A 144 -14.31 -9.86 -2.59
N ARG A 145 -13.49 -9.31 -1.67
CA ARG A 145 -13.61 -7.93 -1.19
C ARG A 145 -12.50 -7.01 -1.71
N VAL A 146 -11.40 -7.57 -2.22
CA VAL A 146 -10.32 -6.84 -2.88
C VAL A 146 -10.17 -7.38 -4.29
N ALA A 147 -10.36 -6.52 -5.30
CA ALA A 147 -10.32 -6.89 -6.71
C ALA A 147 -9.05 -6.43 -7.43
N ALA A 148 -8.32 -5.47 -6.88
CA ALA A 148 -7.08 -4.98 -7.47
C ALA A 148 -6.04 -4.66 -6.39
N ALA A 149 -4.78 -4.93 -6.66
CA ALA A 149 -3.66 -4.58 -5.77
C ALA A 149 -2.52 -3.92 -6.54
N ALA A 150 -1.98 -2.83 -6.00
CA ALA A 150 -0.79 -2.16 -6.51
C ALA A 150 0.32 -2.17 -5.47
N SER A 151 1.51 -2.61 -5.87
CA SER A 151 2.73 -2.65 -5.04
C SER A 151 3.82 -1.84 -5.71
N PHE A 152 4.22 -0.73 -5.10
CA PHE A 152 5.32 0.10 -5.60
C PHE A 152 6.55 -0.04 -4.72
N TYR A 153 7.69 -0.37 -5.34
CA TYR A 153 8.97 -0.64 -4.66
C TYR A 153 8.78 -1.45 -3.37
N GLY A 154 7.96 -2.51 -3.46
CA GLY A 154 7.60 -3.35 -2.33
C GLY A 154 8.80 -4.12 -1.79
N THR A 155 9.03 -4.02 -0.47
CA THR A 155 10.15 -4.67 0.21
C THR A 155 9.74 -5.99 0.85
N ARG A 156 10.72 -6.85 1.16
CA ARG A 156 10.52 -8.14 1.83
C ARG A 156 9.55 -9.07 1.08
N MET A 157 9.57 -9.01 -0.26
CA MET A 157 8.78 -9.89 -1.12
C MET A 157 9.34 -11.31 -1.19
N VAL A 158 10.64 -11.46 -0.91
CA VAL A 158 11.35 -12.73 -0.80
C VAL A 158 12.15 -12.71 0.50
N THR A 159 11.87 -13.64 1.39
CA THR A 159 12.53 -13.80 2.69
C THR A 159 12.65 -15.30 3.03
N GLU A 160 13.38 -15.64 4.08
CA GLU A 160 13.50 -16.98 4.64
C GLU A 160 12.25 -17.41 5.46
N ALA A 161 11.34 -16.47 5.77
CA ALA A 161 10.17 -16.75 6.59
C ALA A 161 9.15 -17.63 5.83
N ALA A 162 8.46 -18.50 6.58
CA ALA A 162 7.46 -19.42 6.01
C ALA A 162 6.24 -18.69 5.39
N ASP A 163 6.00 -17.44 5.80
CA ASP A 163 4.93 -16.57 5.28
C ASP A 163 5.43 -15.59 4.20
N SER A 164 6.62 -15.82 3.65
CA SER A 164 7.21 -14.96 2.62
C SER A 164 6.32 -14.87 1.37
N PRO A 165 6.08 -13.66 0.84
CA PRO A 165 5.15 -13.44 -0.28
C PRO A 165 5.38 -14.36 -1.48
N HIS A 166 6.62 -14.56 -1.92
CA HIS A 166 6.92 -15.40 -3.08
C HIS A 166 6.43 -16.86 -2.96
N LEU A 167 6.15 -17.34 -1.74
CA LEU A 167 5.64 -18.69 -1.49
C LEU A 167 4.14 -18.81 -1.73
N TRP A 168 3.35 -17.78 -1.45
CA TRP A 168 1.89 -17.80 -1.58
C TRP A 168 1.37 -17.03 -2.82
N LEU A 169 2.16 -16.16 -3.44
CA LEU A 169 1.80 -15.47 -4.69
C LEU A 169 1.31 -16.43 -5.80
N PRO A 170 1.88 -17.63 -5.99
CA PRO A 170 1.36 -18.60 -6.97
C PRO A 170 -0.09 -19.04 -6.74
N GLY A 171 -0.60 -18.91 -5.51
CA GLY A 171 -1.98 -19.25 -5.15
C GLY A 171 -3.02 -18.17 -5.53
N LEU A 172 -2.59 -16.98 -5.96
CA LEU A 172 -3.51 -15.93 -6.35
C LEU A 172 -4.29 -16.32 -7.61
N ALA A 173 -5.63 -16.19 -7.55
CA ALA A 173 -6.51 -16.65 -8.63
C ALA A 173 -7.57 -15.64 -9.05
N ARG A 174 -7.83 -14.60 -8.27
CA ARG A 174 -8.88 -13.61 -8.52
C ARG A 174 -8.36 -12.20 -8.38
N GLY A 175 -8.87 -11.29 -9.21
CA GLY A 175 -8.50 -9.88 -9.23
C GLY A 175 -7.36 -9.58 -10.18
N GLU A 176 -6.71 -8.44 -9.97
CA GLU A 176 -5.60 -7.97 -10.80
C GLU A 176 -4.50 -7.36 -9.94
N ALA A 177 -3.24 -7.53 -10.32
CA ALA A 177 -2.11 -6.95 -9.61
C ALA A 177 -1.19 -6.14 -10.52
N TYR A 178 -0.73 -5.00 -10.01
CA TYR A 178 0.35 -4.21 -10.61
C TYR A 178 1.51 -4.13 -9.63
N LEU A 179 2.68 -4.56 -10.05
CA LEU A 179 3.91 -4.47 -9.26
C LEU A 179 4.91 -3.59 -10.00
N CYS A 180 5.56 -2.69 -9.28
CA CYS A 180 6.61 -1.85 -9.83
C CYS A 180 7.84 -1.88 -8.93
N PHE A 181 8.99 -2.13 -9.51
CA PHE A 181 10.30 -2.08 -8.86
C PHE A 181 11.07 -0.85 -9.36
N ALA A 182 11.78 -0.18 -8.44
CA ALA A 182 12.75 0.83 -8.81
C ALA A 182 14.05 0.15 -9.26
N GLU A 183 14.80 0.78 -10.17
CA GLU A 183 16.07 0.21 -10.64
C GLU A 183 17.15 0.22 -9.56
N HIS A 184 17.22 1.31 -8.78
CA HIS A 184 18.20 1.50 -7.72
C HIS A 184 17.53 1.45 -6.36
N ASP A 185 17.37 0.23 -5.82
CA ASP A 185 16.65 0.01 -4.57
C ASP A 185 17.49 -0.79 -3.56
N PRO A 186 18.07 -0.13 -2.54
CA PRO A 186 18.88 -0.81 -1.55
C PRO A 186 18.08 -1.73 -0.61
N TYR A 187 16.74 -1.64 -0.63
CA TYR A 187 15.84 -2.45 0.18
C TYR A 187 15.26 -3.65 -0.57
N VAL A 188 15.54 -3.76 -1.87
CA VAL A 188 15.12 -4.88 -2.72
C VAL A 188 16.38 -5.53 -3.30
N PRO A 189 16.89 -6.62 -2.67
CA PRO A 189 18.07 -7.32 -3.14
C PRO A 189 17.95 -7.79 -4.60
N ALA A 190 19.09 -7.90 -5.27
CA ALA A 190 19.15 -8.46 -6.61
C ALA A 190 18.52 -9.87 -6.64
N GLY A 191 17.80 -10.17 -7.72
CA GLY A 191 17.08 -11.45 -7.87
C GLY A 191 15.68 -11.48 -7.25
N VAL A 192 15.33 -10.53 -6.36
CA VAL A 192 13.98 -10.45 -5.79
C VAL A 192 12.92 -10.18 -6.85
N PRO A 193 13.08 -9.20 -7.77
CA PRO A 193 12.10 -8.96 -8.82
C PRO A 193 11.86 -10.19 -9.71
N GLU A 194 12.90 -10.90 -10.09
CA GLU A 194 12.85 -12.11 -10.92
C GLU A 194 12.15 -13.27 -10.20
N THR A 195 12.43 -13.43 -8.90
CA THR A 195 11.77 -14.43 -8.06
C THR A 195 10.28 -14.14 -7.93
N VAL A 196 9.91 -12.87 -7.70
CA VAL A 196 8.51 -12.43 -7.65
C VAL A 196 7.82 -12.60 -9.00
N ALA A 197 8.48 -12.25 -10.10
CA ALA A 197 7.94 -12.45 -11.45
C ALA A 197 7.69 -13.94 -11.73
N SER A 198 8.62 -14.81 -11.36
CA SER A 198 8.47 -16.26 -11.48
C SER A 198 7.32 -16.81 -10.62
N ALA A 199 7.13 -16.27 -9.42
CA ALA A 199 6.01 -16.63 -8.54
C ALA A 199 4.67 -16.18 -9.14
N MET A 200 4.58 -14.94 -9.62
CA MET A 200 3.38 -14.39 -10.26
C MET A 200 3.02 -15.12 -11.56
N ALA A 201 4.00 -15.51 -12.36
CA ALA A 201 3.77 -16.29 -13.59
C ALA A 201 3.13 -17.66 -13.34
N ARG A 202 3.26 -18.21 -12.13
CA ARG A 202 2.56 -19.44 -11.70
C ARG A 202 1.16 -19.21 -11.16
N SER A 203 0.78 -17.95 -10.91
CA SER A 203 -0.57 -17.59 -10.46
C SER A 203 -1.55 -17.57 -11.64
N ARG A 204 -2.86 -17.59 -11.32
CA ARG A 204 -3.92 -17.36 -12.31
C ARG A 204 -4.35 -15.88 -12.37
N LEU A 205 -3.70 -15.05 -11.58
CA LEU A 205 -4.03 -13.64 -11.46
C LEU A 205 -3.58 -12.87 -12.69
N ALA A 206 -4.44 -12.02 -13.23
CA ALA A 206 -4.02 -11.00 -14.20
C ALA A 206 -3.02 -10.07 -13.51
N HIS A 207 -1.82 -9.91 -14.07
CA HIS A 207 -0.82 -9.07 -13.44
C HIS A 207 0.10 -8.38 -14.44
N ARG A 208 0.68 -7.28 -14.00
CA ARG A 208 1.73 -6.54 -14.71
C ARG A 208 2.86 -6.22 -13.74
N ILE A 209 4.08 -6.49 -14.18
CA ILE A 209 5.29 -6.17 -13.42
C ILE A 209 6.14 -5.23 -14.27
N GLU A 210 6.55 -4.11 -13.69
CA GLU A 210 7.39 -3.12 -14.36
C GLU A 210 8.63 -2.78 -13.53
N HIS A 211 9.71 -2.47 -14.25
CA HIS A 211 10.91 -1.87 -13.69
C HIS A 211 10.99 -0.42 -14.17
N TYR A 212 11.04 0.52 -13.24
CA TYR A 212 11.19 1.93 -13.57
C TYR A 212 12.68 2.27 -13.60
N ARG A 213 13.19 2.42 -14.82
CA ARG A 213 14.61 2.73 -15.07
C ARG A 213 14.99 4.10 -14.54
N GLY A 214 16.21 4.22 -14.00
CA GLY A 214 16.75 5.43 -13.44
C GLY A 214 16.13 5.86 -12.11
N THR A 215 15.17 5.12 -11.57
CA THR A 215 14.50 5.50 -10.34
C THR A 215 15.11 4.87 -9.10
N HIS A 216 14.90 5.53 -7.97
CA HIS A 216 15.30 5.08 -6.64
C HIS A 216 14.11 4.68 -5.78
N HIS A 217 14.38 3.97 -4.66
CA HIS A 217 13.36 3.66 -3.66
C HIS A 217 12.61 4.92 -3.22
N GLY A 218 11.27 4.87 -3.22
CA GLY A 218 10.43 6.01 -2.83
C GLY A 218 10.19 7.03 -3.94
N PHE A 219 10.46 6.72 -5.21
CA PHE A 219 10.33 7.65 -6.34
C PHE A 219 8.94 8.30 -6.47
N ALA A 220 7.88 7.67 -5.96
CA ALA A 220 6.53 8.18 -6.08
C ALA A 220 6.14 9.19 -4.98
N GLN A 221 6.95 9.34 -3.92
CA GLN A 221 6.60 10.15 -2.76
C GLN A 221 7.36 11.48 -2.75
N PRO A 222 6.65 12.63 -2.74
CA PRO A 222 7.29 13.96 -2.88
C PRO A 222 8.31 14.31 -1.80
N ASP A 223 8.19 13.70 -0.62
CA ASP A 223 9.10 13.92 0.51
C ASP A 223 10.25 12.89 0.57
N SER A 224 10.36 12.01 -0.41
CA SER A 224 11.44 11.03 -0.50
C SER A 224 12.68 11.64 -1.13
N GLY A 225 13.87 11.25 -0.63
CA GLY A 225 15.14 11.56 -1.30
C GLY A 225 15.28 10.90 -2.68
N GLY A 226 14.48 9.89 -2.97
CA GLY A 226 14.41 9.23 -4.27
C GLY A 226 13.29 9.74 -5.18
N PHE A 227 12.61 10.83 -4.81
CA PHE A 227 11.50 11.36 -5.59
C PHE A 227 11.89 11.71 -7.03
N ASP A 228 11.12 11.19 -7.98
CA ASP A 228 11.23 11.49 -9.40
C ASP A 228 9.85 11.90 -9.92
N PRO A 229 9.65 13.18 -10.29
CA PRO A 229 8.34 13.67 -10.71
C PRO A 229 7.80 13.00 -11.98
N VAL A 230 8.67 12.59 -12.90
CA VAL A 230 8.27 11.92 -14.14
C VAL A 230 7.81 10.48 -13.82
N ALA A 231 8.59 9.77 -13.03
CA ALA A 231 8.22 8.43 -12.58
C ALA A 231 6.97 8.44 -11.67
N ALA A 232 6.82 9.48 -10.84
CA ALA A 232 5.63 9.66 -10.02
C ALA A 232 4.37 9.85 -10.86
N GLU A 233 4.41 10.65 -11.93
CA GLU A 233 3.24 10.78 -12.83
C GLU A 233 2.98 9.50 -13.64
N ARG A 234 4.02 8.78 -14.07
CA ARG A 234 3.86 7.44 -14.65
C ARG A 234 3.21 6.46 -13.68
N HIS A 235 3.63 6.48 -12.41
CA HIS A 235 3.01 5.70 -11.33
C HIS A 235 1.52 6.03 -11.20
N TRP A 236 1.14 7.32 -11.19
CA TRP A 236 -0.26 7.74 -11.11
C TRP A 236 -1.08 7.24 -12.30
N ALA A 237 -0.55 7.32 -13.51
CA ALA A 237 -1.22 6.81 -14.71
C ALA A 237 -1.46 5.29 -14.62
N ALA A 238 -0.47 4.52 -14.19
CA ALA A 238 -0.59 3.08 -14.01
C ALA A 238 -1.62 2.72 -12.91
N LEU A 239 -1.57 3.42 -11.77
CA LEU A 239 -2.44 3.23 -10.63
C LEU A 239 -3.90 3.52 -10.96
N LEU A 240 -4.17 4.69 -11.56
CA LEU A 240 -5.52 5.07 -11.96
C LEU A 240 -6.05 4.16 -13.07
N GLY A 241 -5.19 3.73 -14.01
CA GLY A 241 -5.54 2.74 -15.02
C GLY A 241 -5.91 1.37 -14.44
N LEU A 242 -5.25 0.93 -13.36
CA LEU A 242 -5.61 -0.28 -12.64
C LEU A 242 -6.98 -0.13 -11.96
N PHE A 243 -7.16 0.93 -11.18
CA PHE A 243 -8.36 1.12 -10.37
C PHE A 243 -9.59 1.57 -11.16
N ALA A 244 -9.43 2.07 -12.39
CA ALA A 244 -10.55 2.36 -13.29
C ALA A 244 -11.42 1.13 -13.64
N ARG A 245 -10.87 -0.08 -13.43
CA ARG A 245 -11.58 -1.35 -13.65
C ARG A 245 -12.34 -1.86 -12.43
N LEU A 246 -12.24 -1.17 -11.29
CA LEU A 246 -13.05 -1.49 -10.11
C LEU A 246 -14.54 -1.23 -10.39
N PRO A 247 -15.45 -2.10 -9.95
CA PRO A 247 -16.89 -1.86 -10.02
C PRO A 247 -17.26 -0.54 -9.31
N ARG A 248 -18.20 0.18 -9.89
CA ARG A 248 -18.77 1.44 -9.35
C ARG A 248 -20.11 1.18 -8.67
#